data_0f9d6812908680808b77e075c0b3c2cd
#
_entry.id   0f9d6812908680808b77e075c0b3c2cd
#
_cell.length_a   1.000
_cell.length_b   1.000
_cell.length_c   1.000
_cell.angle_alpha   90.00
_cell.angle_beta   90.00
_cell.angle_gamma   90.00
#
_symmetry.space_group_name_H-M   'P 1'
#
loop_
_entity.id
_entity.type
_entity.pdbx_description
1 polymer ?
#
loop_
_entity_poly.entity_id
_entity_poly.type
_entity_poly.pdbx_seq_one_letter_code
_entity_poly.pdbx_strand_id
1 'polypeptide(L)'
;MEHAGLTVGGFYSHFTSKEELIREAVGSAADEAFCSIFGGPDDNGKVTLEVILQRYLSVEHRNAQGVGCVVAALASELKNRPEDTRAMIAGKIMEFIQRIADCLSKEATAETRMRVAGAIWAVMVGTLQLSRIVPDRELSTQLLKDGIANALRLAAEIEKRRAA
;
A
#
# COMPACT_ATOMS: atom_id res chain seq x y z
N MET A 1 10.70 -11.52 22.58
CA MET A 1 11.80 -12.47 22.48
C MET A 1 11.43 -13.84 23.05
N GLU A 2 10.90 -13.95 24.25
CA GLU A 2 10.47 -15.24 24.81
C GLU A 2 9.43 -15.98 23.93
N HIS A 3 8.46 -15.26 23.37
CA HIS A 3 7.46 -15.84 22.44
C HIS A 3 8.02 -16.30 21.09
N ALA A 4 9.21 -15.83 20.70
CA ALA A 4 9.88 -16.25 19.48
C ALA A 4 10.98 -17.30 19.74
N GLY A 5 11.15 -17.75 21.00
CA GLY A 5 12.19 -18.71 21.38
C GLY A 5 13.62 -18.19 21.21
N LEU A 6 13.78 -16.88 21.05
CA LEU A 6 15.09 -16.24 20.80
C LEU A 6 15.68 -15.70 22.11
N THR A 7 16.97 -15.99 22.32
CA THR A 7 17.78 -15.36 23.37
C THR A 7 18.26 -13.97 22.91
N VAL A 8 18.66 -13.11 23.85
CA VAL A 8 19.27 -11.81 23.54
C VAL A 8 20.52 -11.98 22.67
N GLY A 9 21.34 -13.00 22.93
CA GLY A 9 22.49 -13.33 22.09
C GLY A 9 22.13 -13.77 20.68
N GLY A 10 21.05 -14.56 20.53
CA GLY A 10 20.51 -14.95 19.24
C GLY A 10 19.98 -13.76 18.43
N PHE A 11 19.41 -12.74 19.08
CA PHE A 11 19.02 -11.52 18.40
C PHE A 11 20.21 -10.79 17.76
N TYR A 12 21.30 -10.56 18.54
CA TYR A 12 22.47 -9.83 18.06
C TYR A 12 23.34 -10.63 17.08
N SER A 13 23.11 -11.93 16.89
CA SER A 13 23.75 -12.71 15.81
C SER A 13 23.11 -12.45 14.43
N HIS A 14 21.86 -11.96 14.40
CA HIS A 14 21.11 -11.70 13.18
C HIS A 14 20.95 -10.21 12.86
N PHE A 15 20.82 -9.36 13.88
CA PHE A 15 20.56 -7.93 13.73
C PHE A 15 21.58 -7.12 14.55
N THR A 16 22.21 -6.13 13.93
CA THR A 16 23.15 -5.24 14.62
C THR A 16 22.44 -4.25 15.54
N SER A 17 21.13 -4.01 15.28
CA SER A 17 20.30 -3.08 16.07
C SER A 17 18.82 -3.42 15.96
N LYS A 18 18.02 -2.88 16.91
CA LYS A 18 16.55 -2.94 16.84
C LYS A 18 16.02 -2.25 15.58
N GLU A 19 16.68 -1.18 15.12
CA GLU A 19 16.27 -0.44 13.94
C GLU A 19 16.46 -1.26 12.66
N GLU A 20 17.52 -2.06 12.59
CA GLU A 20 17.74 -3.00 11.49
C GLU A 20 16.62 -4.03 11.41
N LEU A 21 16.24 -4.65 12.53
CA LEU A 21 15.08 -5.54 12.58
C LEU A 21 13.81 -4.85 12.08
N ILE A 22 13.58 -3.59 12.50
CA ILE A 22 12.38 -2.84 12.06
C ILE A 22 12.43 -2.62 10.55
N ARG A 23 13.57 -2.24 9.99
CA ARG A 23 13.71 -2.06 8.53
C ARG A 23 13.42 -3.33 7.76
N GLU A 24 14.01 -4.46 8.18
CA GLU A 24 13.78 -5.74 7.52
C GLU A 24 12.32 -6.19 7.65
N ALA A 25 11.73 -6.08 8.84
CA ALA A 25 10.33 -6.46 9.05
C ALA A 25 9.36 -5.60 8.24
N VAL A 26 9.57 -4.28 8.21
CA VAL A 26 8.75 -3.35 7.42
C VAL A 26 8.96 -3.57 5.92
N GLY A 27 10.19 -3.82 5.48
CA GLY A 27 10.52 -4.14 4.09
C GLY A 27 9.82 -5.42 3.62
N SER A 28 9.97 -6.51 4.38
CA SER A 28 9.32 -7.80 4.09
C SER A 28 7.80 -7.67 4.04
N ALA A 29 7.19 -7.01 5.02
CA ALA A 29 5.74 -6.80 5.04
C ALA A 29 5.26 -5.94 3.85
N ALA A 30 6.05 -4.95 3.41
CA ALA A 30 5.74 -4.16 2.22
C ALA A 30 5.82 -5.00 0.94
N ASP A 31 6.82 -5.89 0.81
CA ASP A 31 6.98 -6.78 -0.34
C ASP A 31 5.86 -7.83 -0.40
N GLU A 32 5.48 -8.41 0.73
CA GLU A 32 4.34 -9.33 0.82
C GLU A 32 3.03 -8.65 0.40
N ALA A 33 2.78 -7.43 0.91
CA ALA A 33 1.61 -6.63 0.53
C ALA A 33 1.64 -6.29 -0.97
N PHE A 34 2.81 -5.96 -1.52
CA PHE A 34 3.00 -5.68 -2.94
C PHE A 34 2.62 -6.91 -3.79
N CYS A 35 3.17 -8.09 -3.47
CA CYS A 35 2.85 -9.32 -4.17
C CYS A 35 1.36 -9.69 -4.08
N SER A 36 0.75 -9.51 -2.91
CA SER A 36 -0.67 -9.79 -2.69
C SER A 36 -1.59 -8.90 -3.54
N ILE A 37 -1.23 -7.63 -3.74
CA ILE A 37 -2.06 -6.62 -4.41
C ILE A 37 -1.81 -6.64 -5.92
N PHE A 38 -0.56 -6.66 -6.35
CA PHE A 38 -0.17 -6.55 -7.76
C PHE A 38 0.05 -7.89 -8.46
N GLY A 39 0.01 -9.00 -7.71
CA GLY A 39 0.31 -10.33 -8.21
C GLY A 39 1.81 -10.66 -8.16
N GLY A 40 2.10 -11.97 -8.08
CA GLY A 40 3.47 -12.49 -8.13
C GLY A 40 4.02 -12.59 -9.55
N PRO A 41 5.26 -13.10 -9.70
CA PRO A 41 5.91 -13.29 -11.01
C PRO A 41 5.12 -14.17 -12.00
N ASP A 42 4.25 -15.04 -11.48
CA ASP A 42 3.44 -15.98 -12.25
C ASP A 42 2.10 -15.40 -12.74
N ASP A 43 1.71 -14.22 -12.25
CA ASP A 43 0.54 -13.49 -12.73
C ASP A 43 0.89 -12.84 -14.09
N ASN A 44 0.54 -13.46 -15.20
CA ASN A 44 0.84 -13.06 -16.62
C ASN A 44 0.72 -11.56 -16.95
N GLY A 45 1.14 -10.68 -16.06
CA GLY A 45 1.56 -9.30 -16.27
C GLY A 45 0.47 -8.25 -16.56
N LYS A 46 -0.83 -8.59 -16.47
CA LYS A 46 -1.91 -7.62 -16.74
C LYS A 46 -2.87 -7.46 -15.56
N VAL A 47 -2.35 -7.02 -14.44
CA VAL A 47 -3.23 -6.56 -13.35
C VAL A 47 -3.75 -5.17 -13.71
N THR A 48 -5.07 -5.03 -13.85
CA THR A 48 -5.72 -3.73 -14.13
C THR A 48 -5.87 -2.92 -12.85
N LEU A 49 -6.09 -1.60 -13.00
CA LEU A 49 -6.37 -0.73 -11.86
C LEU A 49 -7.55 -1.23 -11.03
N GLU A 50 -8.62 -1.71 -11.69
CA GLU A 50 -9.80 -2.23 -11.02
C GLU A 50 -9.46 -3.41 -10.10
N VAL A 51 -8.63 -4.35 -10.58
CA VAL A 51 -8.19 -5.52 -9.80
C VAL A 51 -7.36 -5.08 -8.59
N ILE A 52 -6.44 -4.13 -8.78
CA ILE A 52 -5.63 -3.56 -7.69
C ILE A 52 -6.55 -2.95 -6.62
N LEU A 53 -7.51 -2.12 -7.03
CA LEU A 53 -8.44 -1.46 -6.13
C LEU A 53 -9.31 -2.47 -5.38
N GLN A 54 -9.84 -3.50 -6.07
CA GLN A 54 -10.66 -4.55 -5.47
C GLN A 54 -9.87 -5.40 -4.46
N ARG A 55 -8.61 -5.74 -4.76
CA ARG A 55 -7.74 -6.47 -3.83
C ARG A 55 -7.43 -5.63 -2.59
N TYR A 56 -7.05 -4.35 -2.79
CA TYR A 56 -6.65 -3.47 -1.70
C TYR A 56 -7.83 -3.01 -0.83
N LEU A 57 -8.95 -2.60 -1.43
CA LEU A 57 -10.16 -2.13 -0.75
C LEU A 57 -11.19 -3.25 -0.57
N SER A 58 -10.71 -4.43 -0.19
CA SER A 58 -11.55 -5.59 0.13
C SER A 58 -11.90 -5.69 1.61
N VAL A 59 -12.97 -6.42 1.91
CA VAL A 59 -13.36 -6.75 3.30
C VAL A 59 -12.30 -7.64 3.94
N GLU A 60 -11.70 -8.54 3.18
CA GLU A 60 -10.61 -9.42 3.59
C GLU A 60 -9.41 -8.61 4.05
N HIS A 61 -8.94 -7.65 3.23
CA HIS A 61 -7.80 -6.80 3.58
C HIS A 61 -8.12 -5.86 4.75
N ARG A 62 -9.35 -5.33 4.82
CA ARG A 62 -9.79 -4.55 5.99
C ARG A 62 -9.68 -5.33 7.28
N ASN A 63 -10.12 -6.60 7.27
CA ASN A 63 -10.18 -7.46 8.45
C ASN A 63 -8.86 -8.18 8.76
N ALA A 64 -7.89 -8.19 7.84
CA ALA A 64 -6.60 -8.84 8.02
C ALA A 64 -5.82 -8.16 9.15
N GLN A 65 -5.61 -8.90 10.26
CA GLN A 65 -4.79 -8.46 11.38
C GLN A 65 -3.35 -8.96 11.18
N GLY A 66 -2.38 -8.04 11.24
CA GLY A 66 -0.97 -8.37 11.10
C GLY A 66 -0.49 -8.67 9.68
N VAL A 67 -1.39 -8.65 8.69
CA VAL A 67 -1.08 -8.80 7.27
C VAL A 67 -1.71 -7.64 6.50
N GLY A 68 -0.98 -7.04 5.56
CA GLY A 68 -1.51 -5.98 4.72
C GLY A 68 -0.59 -4.76 4.63
N CYS A 69 -1.14 -3.64 4.20
CA CYS A 69 -0.35 -2.43 3.95
C CYS A 69 0.27 -1.85 5.23
N VAL A 70 1.59 -1.98 5.36
CA VAL A 70 2.36 -1.47 6.49
C VAL A 70 2.27 0.06 6.61
N VAL A 71 2.15 0.77 5.49
CA VAL A 71 1.97 2.23 5.48
C VAL A 71 0.62 2.60 6.11
N ALA A 72 -0.46 1.90 5.72
CA ALA A 72 -1.76 2.13 6.33
C ALA A 72 -1.77 1.80 7.84
N ALA A 73 -1.01 0.80 8.28
CA ALA A 73 -0.98 0.40 9.68
C ALA A 73 -0.10 1.29 10.57
N LEU A 74 1.05 1.75 10.08
CA LEU A 74 2.13 2.28 10.90
C LEU A 74 2.63 3.68 10.47
N ALA A 75 1.95 4.40 9.57
CA ALA A 75 2.44 5.68 9.04
C ALA A 75 2.79 6.70 10.15
N SER A 76 2.01 6.76 11.23
CA SER A 76 2.25 7.65 12.36
C SER A 76 3.53 7.33 13.13
N GLU A 77 3.92 6.06 13.18
CA GLU A 77 5.14 5.58 13.83
C GLU A 77 6.35 5.71 12.91
N LEU A 78 6.15 5.39 11.62
CA LEU A 78 7.22 5.39 10.63
C LEU A 78 7.80 6.78 10.38
N LYS A 79 6.99 7.85 10.49
CA LYS A 79 7.45 9.24 10.35
C LYS A 79 8.56 9.64 11.37
N ASN A 80 8.61 8.96 12.51
CA ASN A 80 9.57 9.24 13.60
C ASN A 80 10.83 8.37 13.51
N ARG A 81 10.98 7.54 12.49
CA ARG A 81 12.15 6.69 12.30
C ARG A 81 13.33 7.47 11.73
N PRO A 82 14.56 6.94 11.88
CA PRO A 82 15.76 7.49 11.25
C PRO A 82 15.57 7.71 9.74
N GLU A 83 16.35 8.60 9.17
CA GLU A 83 16.22 9.04 7.79
C GLU A 83 16.39 7.88 6.79
N ASP A 84 17.33 6.99 7.02
CA ASP A 84 17.58 5.80 6.18
C ASP A 84 16.39 4.85 6.16
N THR A 85 15.74 4.63 7.31
CA THR A 85 14.49 3.84 7.40
C THR A 85 13.35 4.52 6.64
N ARG A 86 13.20 5.85 6.82
CA ARG A 86 12.19 6.62 6.09
C ARG A 86 12.43 6.64 4.59
N ALA A 87 13.68 6.71 4.15
CA ALA A 87 14.06 6.65 2.74
C ALA A 87 13.71 5.29 2.11
N MET A 88 13.98 4.19 2.82
CA MET A 88 13.59 2.84 2.39
C MET A 88 12.07 2.73 2.24
N ILE A 89 11.29 3.22 3.21
CA ILE A 89 9.82 3.19 3.16
C ILE A 89 9.30 4.07 2.02
N ALA A 90 9.88 5.26 1.82
CA ALA A 90 9.52 6.13 0.70
C ALA A 90 9.77 5.43 -0.64
N GLY A 91 10.86 4.67 -0.78
CA GLY A 91 11.12 3.83 -1.95
C GLY A 91 9.98 2.85 -2.21
N LYS A 92 9.55 2.11 -1.18
CA LYS A 92 8.42 1.16 -1.29
C LYS A 92 7.11 1.87 -1.67
N ILE A 93 6.81 3.03 -1.10
CA ILE A 93 5.65 3.83 -1.48
C ILE A 93 5.72 4.22 -2.96
N MET A 94 6.88 4.65 -3.44
CA MET A 94 7.06 5.02 -4.85
C MET A 94 6.92 3.83 -5.79
N GLU A 95 7.33 2.61 -5.40
CA GLU A 95 7.08 1.39 -6.16
C GLU A 95 5.58 1.11 -6.30
N PHE A 96 4.78 1.24 -5.23
CA PHE A 96 3.32 1.13 -5.28
C PHE A 96 2.70 2.17 -6.22
N ILE A 97 3.09 3.43 -6.09
CA ILE A 97 2.59 4.52 -6.94
C ILE A 97 2.95 4.27 -8.40
N GLN A 98 4.17 3.82 -8.70
CA GLN A 98 4.61 3.51 -10.05
C GLN A 98 3.77 2.38 -10.67
N ARG A 99 3.47 1.32 -9.93
CA ARG A 99 2.63 0.22 -10.42
C ARG A 99 1.20 0.67 -10.73
N ILE A 100 0.63 1.56 -9.91
CA ILE A 100 -0.67 2.19 -10.22
C ILE A 100 -0.54 3.06 -11.48
N ALA A 101 0.51 3.87 -11.61
CA ALA A 101 0.74 4.72 -12.78
C ALA A 101 0.89 3.92 -14.08
N ASP A 102 1.44 2.70 -14.00
CA ASP A 102 1.58 1.80 -15.14
C ASP A 102 0.23 1.28 -15.66
N CYS A 103 -0.80 1.26 -14.80
CA CYS A 103 -2.17 0.90 -15.16
C CYS A 103 -2.98 2.06 -15.76
N LEU A 104 -2.47 3.30 -15.68
CA LEU A 104 -3.16 4.48 -16.23
C LEU A 104 -2.87 4.66 -17.73
N SER A 105 -3.72 5.43 -18.41
CA SER A 105 -3.62 5.69 -19.84
C SER A 105 -2.22 6.14 -20.26
N LYS A 106 -1.61 5.43 -21.19
CA LYS A 106 -0.27 5.74 -21.74
C LYS A 106 -0.25 7.01 -22.58
N GLU A 107 -1.40 7.56 -22.89
CA GLU A 107 -1.54 8.81 -23.63
C GLU A 107 -1.24 10.04 -22.75
N ALA A 108 -1.33 9.90 -21.42
CA ALA A 108 -0.92 10.93 -20.48
C ALA A 108 0.60 10.91 -20.25
N THR A 109 1.17 12.08 -19.95
CA THR A 109 2.59 12.18 -19.59
C THR A 109 2.93 11.34 -18.36
N ALA A 110 4.17 10.87 -18.25
CA ALA A 110 4.62 10.12 -17.08
C ALA A 110 4.39 10.90 -15.77
N GLU A 111 4.65 12.22 -15.78
CA GLU A 111 4.43 13.11 -14.64
C GLU A 111 2.95 13.13 -14.23
N THR A 112 2.03 13.27 -15.19
CA THR A 112 0.59 13.26 -14.93
C THR A 112 0.15 11.93 -14.34
N ARG A 113 0.61 10.80 -14.91
CA ARG A 113 0.30 9.46 -14.38
C ARG A 113 0.79 9.30 -12.96
N MET A 114 2.03 9.68 -12.66
CA MET A 114 2.58 9.60 -11.30
C MET A 114 1.80 10.45 -10.30
N ARG A 115 1.42 11.68 -10.67
CA ARG A 115 0.64 12.57 -9.82
C ARG A 115 -0.75 12.00 -9.51
N VAL A 116 -1.45 11.46 -10.51
CA VAL A 116 -2.77 10.85 -10.33
C VAL A 116 -2.67 9.53 -9.57
N ALA A 117 -1.66 8.70 -9.85
CA ALA A 117 -1.40 7.47 -9.11
C ALA A 117 -1.13 7.75 -7.62
N GLY A 118 -0.40 8.82 -7.30
CA GLY A 118 -0.21 9.26 -5.91
C GLY A 118 -1.51 9.64 -5.22
N ALA A 119 -2.41 10.34 -5.92
CA ALA A 119 -3.75 10.67 -5.40
C ALA A 119 -4.60 9.41 -5.19
N ILE A 120 -4.59 8.47 -6.14
CA ILE A 120 -5.26 7.18 -6.01
C ILE A 120 -4.72 6.41 -4.79
N TRP A 121 -3.39 6.35 -4.62
CA TRP A 121 -2.76 5.71 -3.48
C TRP A 121 -3.21 6.33 -2.15
N ALA A 122 -3.27 7.66 -2.06
CA ALA A 122 -3.76 8.37 -0.87
C ALA A 122 -5.23 8.02 -0.57
N VAL A 123 -6.10 7.94 -1.59
CA VAL A 123 -7.50 7.48 -1.43
C VAL A 123 -7.54 6.04 -0.91
N MET A 124 -6.75 5.13 -1.48
CA MET A 124 -6.70 3.73 -1.04
C MET A 124 -6.31 3.61 0.43
N VAL A 125 -5.20 4.22 0.84
CA VAL A 125 -4.71 4.18 2.22
C VAL A 125 -5.72 4.81 3.19
N GLY A 126 -6.22 6.00 2.88
CA GLY A 126 -7.19 6.71 3.72
C GLY A 126 -8.51 5.96 3.87
N THR A 127 -9.05 5.44 2.77
CA THR A 127 -10.29 4.65 2.77
C THR A 127 -10.15 3.40 3.62
N LEU A 128 -9.06 2.65 3.46
CA LEU A 128 -8.81 1.44 4.24
C LEU A 128 -8.76 1.75 5.74
N GLN A 129 -8.06 2.82 6.13
CA GLN A 129 -7.96 3.23 7.54
C GLN A 129 -9.31 3.66 8.11
N LEU A 130 -10.07 4.48 7.39
CA LEU A 130 -11.39 4.90 7.83
C LEU A 130 -12.33 3.71 7.98
N SER A 131 -12.31 2.77 7.04
CA SER A 131 -13.14 1.57 7.09
C SER A 131 -12.83 0.66 8.29
N ARG A 132 -11.59 0.67 8.79
CA ARG A 132 -11.17 -0.09 9.99
C ARG A 132 -11.65 0.54 11.29
N ILE A 133 -11.80 1.88 11.32
CA ILE A 133 -12.21 2.63 12.51
C ILE A 133 -13.73 2.60 12.70
N VAL A 134 -14.51 2.53 11.61
CA VAL A 134 -15.97 2.56 11.65
C VAL A 134 -16.53 1.25 12.19
N PRO A 135 -17.26 1.25 13.35
CA PRO A 135 -17.79 0.03 13.93
C PRO A 135 -18.96 -0.57 13.13
N ASP A 136 -19.75 0.29 12.48
CA ASP A 136 -20.86 -0.14 11.62
C ASP A 136 -20.31 -0.84 10.37
N ARG A 137 -20.63 -2.13 10.22
CA ARG A 137 -20.10 -2.97 9.16
C ARG A 137 -20.65 -2.61 7.78
N GLU A 138 -21.90 -2.12 7.69
CA GLU A 138 -22.50 -1.72 6.43
C GLU A 138 -21.86 -0.42 5.95
N LEU A 139 -21.77 0.59 6.82
CA LEU A 139 -21.09 1.85 6.53
C LEU A 139 -19.61 1.62 6.19
N SER A 140 -18.91 0.77 6.96
CA SER A 140 -17.52 0.41 6.70
C SER A 140 -17.33 -0.22 5.32
N THR A 141 -18.24 -1.11 4.91
CA THR A 141 -18.21 -1.74 3.59
C THR A 141 -18.57 -0.76 2.47
N GLN A 142 -19.50 0.17 2.74
CA GLN A 142 -19.84 1.23 1.80
C GLN A 142 -18.64 2.17 1.55
N LEU A 143 -17.89 2.54 2.59
CA LEU A 143 -16.66 3.32 2.46
C LEU A 143 -15.65 2.66 1.50
N LEU A 144 -15.46 1.33 1.57
CA LEU A 144 -14.58 0.61 0.65
C LEU A 144 -15.05 0.75 -0.81
N LYS A 145 -16.36 0.57 -1.06
CA LYS A 145 -16.96 0.72 -2.40
C LYS A 145 -16.81 2.14 -2.94
N ASP A 146 -17.06 3.13 -2.09
CA ASP A 146 -16.94 4.55 -2.46
C ASP A 146 -15.49 4.93 -2.74
N GLY A 147 -14.53 4.35 -2.00
CA GLY A 147 -13.11 4.50 -2.25
C GLY A 147 -12.70 3.98 -3.62
N ILE A 148 -13.17 2.79 -4.01
CA ILE A 148 -12.95 2.23 -5.35
C ILE A 148 -13.53 3.18 -6.42
N ALA A 149 -14.79 3.61 -6.27
CA ALA A 149 -15.44 4.49 -7.23
C ALA A 149 -14.71 5.84 -7.37
N ASN A 150 -14.22 6.42 -6.26
CA ASN A 150 -13.46 7.67 -6.27
C ASN A 150 -12.09 7.51 -6.93
N ALA A 151 -11.37 6.41 -6.68
CA ALA A 151 -10.10 6.12 -7.32
C ALA A 151 -10.26 5.94 -8.84
N LEU A 152 -11.28 5.23 -9.30
CA LEU A 152 -11.59 5.08 -10.73
C LEU A 152 -11.97 6.42 -11.38
N ARG A 153 -12.69 7.29 -10.66
CA ARG A 153 -13.02 8.65 -11.15
C ARG A 153 -11.76 9.48 -11.35
N LEU A 154 -10.80 9.43 -10.42
CA LEU A 154 -9.50 10.10 -10.57
C LEU A 154 -8.74 9.60 -11.81
N ALA A 155 -8.76 8.31 -12.07
CA ALA A 155 -8.14 7.74 -13.26
C ALA A 155 -8.81 8.23 -14.55
N ALA A 156 -10.16 8.27 -14.59
CA ALA A 156 -10.93 8.74 -15.75
C ALA A 156 -10.75 10.25 -16.04
N GLU A 157 -10.40 11.08 -15.06
CA GLU A 157 -10.12 12.51 -15.28
C GLU A 157 -8.89 12.75 -16.18
N ILE A 158 -7.95 11.80 -16.24
CA ILE A 158 -6.82 11.87 -17.18
C ILE A 158 -7.31 11.89 -18.63
N GLU A 159 -8.31 11.05 -18.93
CA GLU A 159 -8.86 10.90 -20.27
C GLU A 159 -9.69 12.14 -20.69
N LYS A 160 -10.47 12.71 -19.75
CA LYS A 160 -11.32 13.87 -20.02
C LYS A 160 -10.56 15.17 -20.28
N ARG A 161 -9.46 15.41 -19.58
CA ARG A 161 -8.63 16.64 -19.76
C ARG A 161 -7.94 16.72 -21.13
N ARG A 162 -7.97 15.66 -21.89
CA ARG A 162 -7.42 15.62 -23.26
C ARG A 162 -8.48 15.93 -24.31
N ALA A 163 -9.76 15.64 -24.02
CA ALA A 163 -10.86 15.86 -24.95
C ALA A 163 -11.38 17.32 -24.94
N ALA A 164 -10.86 18.16 -24.04
CA ALA A 164 -11.18 19.58 -23.90
C ALA A 164 -10.00 20.45 -24.38
#